data_f57c1103749cbbcb2d755b42112de2a5
#
_entry.id   f57c1103749cbbcb2d755b42112de2a5
#
_cell.length_a   1.000
_cell.length_b   1.000
_cell.length_c   1.000
_cell.angle_alpha   90.00
_cell.angle_beta   90.00
_cell.angle_gamma   90.00
#
_symmetry.space_group_name_H-M   'P 1'
#
loop_
_entity.id
_entity.type
_entity.pdbx_description
1 polymer ?
#
loop_
_entity_poly.entity_id
_entity_poly.type
_entity_poly.pdbx_seq_one_letter_code
_entity_poly.pdbx_strand_id
1 'polypeptide(L)'
;MAGETPITVIGNLVADPELRYIPSGAAVANFRIASTPRTYNRQTGQWEDQEALFLTCNIWREAAENVANSLTKGMRVIVNGRLRQRSYQTREGENRTIFEVEVDEVGPSLRYATAQVTRNERGGANVGSGNFGGGRGGNYGSGNGGSSGTGGFGGGQMQQSQQQQRPQQQSDPWNSSSPADGFGGEAAGDPPF
;
A
#
# COMPACT_ATOMS: atom_id res chain seq x y z
N MET A 1 -6.43 -21.17 -10.27
CA MET A 1 -5.67 -22.36 -10.69
C MET A 1 -5.58 -23.28 -9.51
N ALA A 2 -5.91 -24.55 -9.66
CA ALA A 2 -5.82 -25.54 -8.58
C ALA A 2 -4.37 -26.07 -8.51
N GLY A 3 -3.83 -26.25 -7.30
CA GLY A 3 -2.53 -26.91 -7.08
C GLY A 3 -1.34 -25.99 -6.85
N GLU A 4 -1.53 -24.69 -6.66
CA GLU A 4 -0.46 -23.80 -6.19
C GLU A 4 -0.29 -23.90 -4.68
N THR A 5 0.94 -23.82 -4.19
CA THR A 5 1.25 -23.84 -2.75
C THR A 5 1.46 -22.42 -2.25
N PRO A 6 0.43 -21.77 -1.65
CA PRO A 6 0.60 -20.45 -1.08
C PRO A 6 1.50 -20.50 0.15
N ILE A 7 2.35 -19.52 0.31
CA ILE A 7 3.29 -19.41 1.43
C ILE A 7 3.40 -17.95 1.89
N THR A 8 3.47 -17.76 3.20
CA THR A 8 3.83 -16.47 3.78
C THR A 8 5.08 -16.64 4.63
N VAL A 9 6.10 -15.87 4.32
CA VAL A 9 7.39 -15.94 5.02
C VAL A 9 7.79 -14.56 5.52
N ILE A 10 8.33 -14.53 6.73
CA ILE A 10 8.90 -13.33 7.33
C ILE A 10 10.41 -13.55 7.45
N GLY A 11 11.18 -12.63 6.90
CA GLY A 11 12.64 -12.73 6.92
C GLY A 11 13.30 -11.37 6.68
N ASN A 12 14.62 -11.38 6.66
CA ASN A 12 15.42 -10.19 6.38
C ASN A 12 16.05 -10.31 5.00
N LEU A 13 16.08 -9.20 4.24
CA LEU A 13 16.77 -9.17 2.96
C LEU A 13 18.28 -9.41 3.15
N VAL A 14 18.83 -10.36 2.39
CA VAL A 14 20.26 -10.71 2.42
C VAL A 14 21.10 -9.73 1.62
N ALA A 15 20.51 -9.16 0.56
CA ALA A 15 21.09 -8.15 -0.33
C ALA A 15 19.99 -7.22 -0.82
N ASP A 16 20.37 -6.12 -1.47
CA ASP A 16 19.42 -5.25 -2.15
C ASP A 16 18.70 -6.00 -3.27
N PRO A 17 17.40 -5.71 -3.52
CA PRO A 17 16.68 -6.29 -4.65
C PRO A 17 17.32 -5.92 -5.98
N GLU A 18 17.46 -6.91 -6.87
CA GLU A 18 18.03 -6.73 -8.20
C GLU A 18 16.90 -6.59 -9.23
N LEU A 19 16.73 -5.37 -9.77
CA LEU A 19 15.76 -5.09 -10.82
C LEU A 19 16.35 -5.39 -12.19
N ARG A 20 15.60 -6.13 -13.01
CA ARG A 20 15.95 -6.45 -14.41
C ARG A 20 14.72 -6.30 -15.30
N TYR A 21 14.95 -6.03 -16.58
CA TYR A 21 13.91 -6.01 -17.59
C TYR A 21 14.13 -7.18 -18.55
N ILE A 22 13.10 -7.98 -18.76
CA ILE A 22 13.14 -9.06 -19.76
C ILE A 22 12.90 -8.49 -21.17
N PRO A 23 13.23 -9.23 -22.26
CA PRO A 23 13.10 -8.73 -23.63
C PRO A 23 11.70 -8.22 -24.01
N SER A 24 10.66 -8.70 -23.35
CA SER A 24 9.28 -8.21 -23.54
C SER A 24 8.99 -6.87 -22.86
N GLY A 25 9.99 -6.28 -22.18
CA GLY A 25 9.84 -5.02 -21.44
C GLY A 25 9.28 -5.15 -20.03
N ALA A 26 8.90 -6.34 -19.58
CA ALA A 26 8.40 -6.50 -18.22
C ALA A 26 9.54 -6.47 -17.20
N ALA A 27 9.34 -5.70 -16.12
CA ALA A 27 10.24 -5.64 -14.98
C ALA A 27 10.11 -6.89 -14.11
N VAL A 28 11.23 -7.37 -13.57
CA VAL A 28 11.30 -8.39 -12.53
C VAL A 28 12.33 -7.97 -11.48
N ALA A 29 11.98 -8.02 -10.22
CA ALA A 29 12.91 -7.85 -9.11
C ALA A 29 13.18 -9.20 -8.45
N ASN A 30 14.45 -9.50 -8.32
CA ASN A 30 14.98 -10.70 -7.69
C ASN A 30 15.55 -10.31 -6.34
N PHE A 31 15.15 -10.96 -5.26
CA PHE A 31 15.71 -10.73 -3.95
C PHE A 31 15.73 -12.01 -3.12
N ARG A 32 16.63 -12.05 -2.14
CA ARG A 32 16.78 -13.21 -1.25
C ARG A 32 16.50 -12.80 0.18
N ILE A 33 15.69 -13.59 0.87
CA ILE A 33 15.38 -13.43 2.28
C ILE A 33 15.97 -14.57 3.11
N ALA A 34 16.37 -14.23 4.35
CA ALA A 34 16.75 -15.18 5.37
C ALA A 34 15.69 -15.15 6.48
N SER A 35 15.06 -16.29 6.73
CA SER A 35 14.12 -16.48 7.83
C SER A 35 14.82 -17.37 8.87
N THR A 36 15.15 -16.80 10.04
CA THR A 36 15.84 -17.50 11.12
C THR A 36 14.87 -17.72 12.28
N PRO A 37 14.39 -18.95 12.48
CA PRO A 37 13.58 -19.28 13.65
C PRO A 37 14.41 -19.17 14.94
N ARG A 38 13.76 -18.80 16.05
CA ARG A 38 14.38 -18.80 17.36
C ARG A 38 13.66 -19.79 18.26
N THR A 39 14.42 -20.58 19.00
CA THR A 39 13.90 -21.53 19.95
C THR A 39 14.44 -21.24 21.34
N TYR A 40 13.57 -21.30 22.34
CA TYR A 40 13.99 -21.13 23.73
C TYR A 40 14.63 -22.41 24.25
N ASN A 41 15.91 -22.32 24.61
CA ASN A 41 16.63 -23.43 25.25
C ASN A 41 16.35 -23.40 26.76
N ARG A 42 15.59 -24.39 27.23
CA ARG A 42 15.22 -24.50 28.66
C ARG A 42 16.40 -24.81 29.56
N GLN A 43 17.48 -25.39 29.02
CA GLN A 43 18.66 -25.74 29.81
C GLN A 43 19.55 -24.53 30.06
N THR A 44 19.71 -23.67 29.05
CA THR A 44 20.52 -22.44 29.13
C THR A 44 19.71 -21.21 29.55
N GLY A 45 18.38 -21.29 29.50
CA GLY A 45 17.49 -20.15 29.76
C GLY A 45 17.55 -19.05 28.69
N GLN A 46 18.06 -19.37 27.52
CA GLN A 46 18.30 -18.38 26.44
C GLN A 46 17.54 -18.70 25.14
N TRP A 47 17.29 -17.68 24.35
CA TRP A 47 16.79 -17.81 23.01
C TRP A 47 17.94 -18.04 22.03
N GLU A 48 17.92 -19.17 21.34
CA GLU A 48 18.94 -19.55 20.36
C GLU A 48 18.39 -19.46 18.95
N ASP A 49 19.21 -18.92 18.05
CA ASP A 49 18.88 -18.86 16.63
C ASP A 49 19.08 -20.26 16.02
N GLN A 50 18.10 -20.72 15.27
CA GLN A 50 18.16 -21.97 14.52
C GLN A 50 18.73 -21.72 13.11
N GLU A 51 18.88 -22.81 12.35
CA GLU A 51 19.31 -22.71 10.95
C GLU A 51 18.41 -21.79 10.14
N ALA A 52 19.03 -20.87 9.42
CA ALA A 52 18.32 -19.90 8.61
C ALA A 52 17.81 -20.54 7.31
N LEU A 53 16.52 -20.38 7.03
CA LEU A 53 15.93 -20.73 5.75
C LEU A 53 16.16 -19.58 4.77
N PHE A 54 16.85 -19.87 3.67
CA PHE A 54 17.06 -18.91 2.58
C PHE A 54 16.09 -19.17 1.44
N LEU A 55 15.33 -18.16 1.04
CA LEU A 55 14.41 -18.22 -0.09
C LEU A 55 14.72 -17.14 -1.10
N THR A 56 14.74 -17.53 -2.37
CA THR A 56 14.79 -16.62 -3.51
C THR A 56 13.37 -16.22 -3.87
N CYS A 57 13.14 -14.91 -4.00
CA CYS A 57 11.85 -14.32 -4.28
C CYS A 57 11.90 -13.56 -5.60
N ASN A 58 10.88 -13.72 -6.41
CA ASN A 58 10.72 -13.07 -7.71
C ASN A 58 9.40 -12.32 -7.72
N ILE A 59 9.43 -11.02 -7.98
CA ILE A 59 8.23 -10.19 -8.14
C ILE A 59 8.26 -9.49 -9.49
N TRP A 60 7.10 -9.27 -10.09
CA TRP A 60 6.97 -8.85 -11.47
C TRP A 60 6.30 -7.50 -11.65
N ARG A 61 6.56 -6.86 -12.80
CA ARG A 61 5.91 -5.64 -13.28
C ARG A 61 6.15 -4.43 -12.37
N GLU A 62 5.13 -3.57 -12.20
CA GLU A 62 5.19 -2.36 -11.40
C GLU A 62 5.63 -2.63 -9.95
N ALA A 63 5.18 -3.73 -9.37
CA ALA A 63 5.59 -4.12 -8.02
C ALA A 63 7.09 -4.40 -7.92
N ALA A 64 7.74 -4.86 -9.00
CA ALA A 64 9.20 -5.07 -9.04
C ALA A 64 9.96 -3.75 -8.92
N GLU A 65 9.52 -2.71 -9.61
CA GLU A 65 10.11 -1.38 -9.56
C GLU A 65 9.92 -0.77 -8.16
N ASN A 66 8.72 -0.92 -7.59
CA ASN A 66 8.43 -0.45 -6.24
C ASN A 66 9.32 -1.12 -5.19
N VAL A 67 9.51 -2.42 -5.30
CA VAL A 67 10.39 -3.20 -4.39
C VAL A 67 11.83 -2.72 -4.49
N ALA A 68 12.36 -2.57 -5.71
CA ALA A 68 13.72 -2.10 -5.92
C ALA A 68 13.97 -0.68 -5.38
N ASN A 69 12.94 0.17 -5.43
CA ASN A 69 13.02 1.55 -4.95
C ASN A 69 12.80 1.69 -3.44
N SER A 70 12.17 0.69 -2.79
CA SER A 70 11.70 0.82 -1.41
C SER A 70 12.44 -0.07 -0.42
N LEU A 71 12.92 -1.24 -0.86
CA LEU A 71 13.51 -2.23 0.03
C LEU A 71 15.02 -2.30 -0.15
N THR A 72 15.74 -2.45 0.98
CA THR A 72 17.20 -2.55 1.00
C THR A 72 17.65 -3.72 1.88
N LYS A 73 18.91 -4.11 1.71
CA LYS A 73 19.57 -5.15 2.52
C LYS A 73 19.35 -4.93 4.01
N GLY A 74 19.05 -6.01 4.73
CA GLY A 74 18.83 -6.00 6.16
C GLY A 74 17.40 -5.68 6.59
N MET A 75 16.57 -5.11 5.72
CA MET A 75 15.17 -4.84 6.04
C MET A 75 14.42 -6.14 6.32
N ARG A 76 13.62 -6.12 7.39
CA ARG A 76 12.67 -7.19 7.69
C ARG A 76 11.41 -7.01 6.87
N VAL A 77 11.03 -8.07 6.14
CA VAL A 77 9.89 -8.05 5.22
C VAL A 77 8.94 -9.20 5.50
N ILE A 78 7.68 -9.00 5.12
CA ILE A 78 6.66 -10.03 5.03
C ILE A 78 6.45 -10.27 3.54
N VAL A 79 6.63 -11.51 3.11
CA VAL A 79 6.47 -11.94 1.72
C VAL A 79 5.33 -12.94 1.67
N ASN A 80 4.34 -12.66 0.85
CA ASN A 80 3.26 -13.58 0.50
C ASN A 80 3.38 -13.93 -0.98
N GLY A 81 3.21 -15.21 -1.32
CA GLY A 81 3.33 -15.67 -2.68
C GLY A 81 3.13 -17.17 -2.81
N ARG A 82 3.60 -17.72 -3.91
CA ARG A 82 3.46 -19.13 -4.26
C ARG A 82 4.82 -19.78 -4.34
N LEU A 83 4.98 -20.89 -3.62
CA LEU A 83 6.19 -21.68 -3.67
C LEU A 83 6.26 -22.44 -5.01
N ARG A 84 7.36 -22.25 -5.72
CA ARG A 84 7.64 -22.89 -7.00
C ARG A 84 8.89 -23.74 -6.88
N GLN A 85 8.82 -24.94 -7.36
CA GLN A 85 9.97 -25.82 -7.57
C GLN A 85 10.43 -25.70 -9.01
N ARG A 86 11.72 -25.45 -9.19
CA ARG A 86 12.36 -25.40 -10.51
C ARG A 86 13.55 -26.33 -10.53
N SER A 87 13.59 -27.21 -11.53
CA SER A 87 14.73 -28.09 -11.77
C SER A 87 15.48 -27.63 -13.01
N TYR A 88 16.79 -27.61 -12.93
CA TYR A 88 17.66 -27.29 -14.07
C TYR A 88 18.90 -28.19 -14.04
N GLN A 89 19.48 -28.40 -15.22
CA GLN A 89 20.71 -29.14 -15.36
C GLN A 89 21.89 -28.17 -15.36
N THR A 90 22.90 -28.45 -14.54
CA THR A 90 24.15 -27.69 -14.52
C THR A 90 24.95 -27.97 -15.77
N ARG A 91 25.99 -27.17 -16.07
CA ARG A 91 26.91 -27.41 -17.19
C ARG A 91 27.68 -28.73 -17.04
N GLU A 92 27.74 -29.25 -15.82
CA GLU A 92 28.40 -30.53 -15.48
C GLU A 92 27.45 -31.72 -15.61
N GLY A 93 26.18 -31.49 -16.03
CA GLY A 93 25.18 -32.52 -16.24
C GLY A 93 24.39 -32.93 -14.99
N GLU A 94 24.62 -32.25 -13.85
CA GLU A 94 23.87 -32.51 -12.61
C GLU A 94 22.49 -31.88 -12.63
N ASN A 95 21.48 -32.62 -12.24
CA ASN A 95 20.14 -32.07 -12.02
C ASN A 95 20.05 -31.39 -10.64
N ARG A 96 19.81 -30.10 -10.62
CA ARG A 96 19.58 -29.33 -9.40
C ARG A 96 18.15 -28.84 -9.30
N THR A 97 17.61 -28.97 -8.10
CA THR A 97 16.28 -28.47 -7.77
C THR A 97 16.42 -27.29 -6.83
N ILE A 98 15.76 -26.19 -7.18
CA ILE A 98 15.67 -24.98 -6.37
C ILE A 98 14.21 -24.69 -6.06
N PHE A 99 14.00 -24.06 -4.90
CA PHE A 99 12.70 -23.53 -4.51
C PHE A 99 12.76 -22.01 -4.55
N GLU A 100 11.79 -21.43 -5.23
CA GLU A 100 11.63 -19.99 -5.40
C GLU A 100 10.21 -19.59 -4.98
N VAL A 101 10.05 -18.36 -4.51
CA VAL A 101 8.74 -17.79 -4.21
C VAL A 101 8.38 -16.82 -5.33
N GLU A 102 7.31 -17.14 -6.06
CA GLU A 102 6.67 -16.18 -6.94
C GLU A 102 5.78 -15.28 -6.08
N VAL A 103 6.22 -14.04 -5.90
CA VAL A 103 5.66 -13.11 -4.92
C VAL A 103 4.41 -12.46 -5.48
N ASP A 104 3.33 -12.52 -4.71
CA ASP A 104 2.09 -11.79 -4.96
C ASP A 104 2.09 -10.44 -4.22
N GLU A 105 2.53 -10.44 -2.94
CA GLU A 105 2.60 -9.24 -2.10
C GLU A 105 3.86 -9.25 -1.23
N VAL A 106 4.49 -8.08 -1.08
CA VAL A 106 5.62 -7.89 -0.17
C VAL A 106 5.60 -6.49 0.44
N GLY A 107 6.00 -6.41 1.69
CA GLY A 107 6.12 -5.13 2.39
C GLY A 107 7.06 -5.18 3.58
N PRO A 108 7.51 -4.03 4.08
CA PRO A 108 8.33 -3.98 5.28
C PRO A 108 7.52 -4.44 6.50
N SER A 109 8.17 -5.20 7.37
CA SER A 109 7.60 -5.58 8.67
C SER A 109 7.74 -4.42 9.65
N LEU A 110 6.62 -3.94 10.19
CA LEU A 110 6.60 -2.83 11.15
C LEU A 110 6.86 -3.26 12.60
N ARG A 111 7.24 -4.51 12.83
CA ARG A 111 7.48 -5.02 14.18
C ARG A 111 8.59 -4.25 14.93
N TYR A 112 9.61 -3.80 14.20
CA TYR A 112 10.78 -3.10 14.75
C TYR A 112 11.14 -1.84 13.96
N ALA A 113 10.27 -1.40 13.07
CA ALA A 113 10.50 -0.25 12.21
C ALA A 113 9.20 0.49 11.91
N THR A 114 9.31 1.71 11.42
CA THR A 114 8.23 2.51 10.85
C THR A 114 8.41 2.61 9.34
N ALA A 115 7.33 2.75 8.59
CA ALA A 115 7.37 2.97 7.16
C ALA A 115 6.52 4.18 6.78
N GLN A 116 7.01 4.95 5.82
CA GLN A 116 6.27 6.01 5.18
C GLN A 116 5.86 5.55 3.78
N VAL A 117 4.58 5.61 3.48
CA VAL A 117 4.04 5.10 2.22
C VAL A 117 3.66 6.26 1.32
N THR A 118 4.23 6.27 0.12
CA THR A 118 3.82 7.18 -0.95
C THR A 118 3.04 6.40 -1.98
N ARG A 119 1.83 6.84 -2.28
CA ARG A 119 0.99 6.19 -3.29
C ARG A 119 1.45 6.58 -4.69
N ASN A 120 1.71 5.58 -5.53
CA ASN A 120 1.97 5.83 -6.94
C ASN A 120 0.68 6.31 -7.62
N GLU A 121 0.78 7.37 -8.42
CA GLU A 121 -0.31 7.75 -9.30
C GLU A 121 -0.50 6.61 -10.32
N ARG A 122 -1.67 5.99 -10.28
CA ARG A 122 -2.07 5.12 -11.39
C ARG A 122 -2.06 6.00 -12.62
N GLY A 123 -1.23 5.68 -13.59
CA GLY A 123 -1.21 6.35 -14.88
C GLY A 123 -2.66 6.50 -15.36
N GLY A 124 -3.24 7.65 -15.06
CA GLY A 124 -4.58 7.98 -15.47
C GLY A 124 -4.55 7.92 -16.98
N ALA A 125 -5.32 7.02 -17.55
CA ALA A 125 -5.87 7.29 -18.88
C ALA A 125 -6.36 8.73 -18.77
N ASN A 126 -5.70 9.62 -19.50
CA ASN A 126 -6.07 11.00 -19.68
C ASN A 126 -7.52 10.97 -20.22
N VAL A 127 -8.49 10.92 -19.29
CA VAL A 127 -9.87 11.24 -19.62
C VAL A 127 -9.81 12.72 -19.94
N GLY A 128 -9.56 12.98 -21.21
CA GLY A 128 -9.59 14.30 -21.76
C GLY A 128 -10.79 15.01 -21.18
N SER A 129 -10.50 16.04 -20.41
CA SER A 129 -11.48 17.06 -20.06
C SER A 129 -12.05 17.58 -21.38
N GLY A 130 -13.03 16.86 -21.91
CA GLY A 130 -13.85 17.31 -23.00
C GLY A 130 -14.58 18.55 -22.53
N ASN A 131 -14.00 19.68 -22.88
CA ASN A 131 -14.67 20.97 -22.85
C ASN A 131 -15.91 20.83 -23.71
N PHE A 132 -17.04 20.44 -23.12
CA PHE A 132 -18.36 20.56 -23.75
C PHE A 132 -18.78 22.04 -23.71
N GLY A 133 -18.05 22.87 -24.44
CA GLY A 133 -18.49 24.18 -24.88
C GLY A 133 -19.46 24.03 -26.07
N GLY A 134 -20.66 23.57 -25.81
CA GLY A 134 -21.73 23.53 -26.78
C GLY A 134 -22.29 24.94 -27.05
N GLY A 135 -21.58 25.73 -27.82
CA GLY A 135 -22.12 26.92 -28.46
C GLY A 135 -23.00 26.52 -29.63
N ARG A 136 -24.28 26.39 -29.42
CA ARG A 136 -25.23 26.31 -30.53
C ARG A 136 -25.94 27.64 -30.63
N GLY A 137 -25.35 28.55 -31.46
CA GLY A 137 -25.96 29.73 -31.97
C GLY A 137 -27.11 29.38 -32.91
N GLY A 138 -28.31 29.64 -32.47
CA GLY A 138 -29.49 29.71 -33.30
C GLY A 138 -29.85 31.16 -33.48
N ASN A 139 -29.51 31.71 -34.65
CA ASN A 139 -29.90 33.02 -35.13
C ASN A 139 -31.31 32.95 -35.73
N TYR A 140 -32.27 33.67 -35.15
CA TYR A 140 -33.46 34.14 -35.84
C TYR A 140 -33.93 35.46 -35.22
N GLY A 141 -33.75 36.52 -35.91
CA GLY A 141 -34.71 37.38 -36.48
C GLY A 141 -35.27 38.53 -35.66
N SER A 142 -34.83 39.71 -36.04
CA SER A 142 -35.70 40.91 -36.32
C SER A 142 -36.51 41.54 -35.17
N GLY A 143 -36.30 42.84 -34.99
CA GLY A 143 -37.32 43.76 -34.47
C GLY A 143 -36.81 44.85 -33.55
N ASN A 144 -36.30 45.88 -34.11
CA ASN A 144 -36.69 47.31 -33.97
C ASN A 144 -36.99 47.88 -32.56
N GLY A 145 -36.37 49.01 -32.25
CA GLY A 145 -36.93 50.05 -31.38
C GLY A 145 -36.11 50.39 -30.12
N GLY A 146 -35.28 51.38 -30.17
CA GLY A 146 -35.56 52.72 -29.72
C GLY A 146 -35.21 53.07 -28.30
N SER A 147 -34.35 54.07 -28.19
CA SER A 147 -34.42 55.18 -27.21
C SER A 147 -33.70 55.04 -25.85
N SER A 148 -32.59 55.72 -25.82
CA SER A 148 -32.19 56.78 -24.86
C SER A 148 -32.62 56.68 -23.38
N GLY A 149 -31.68 56.90 -22.51
CA GLY A 149 -31.95 57.25 -21.09
C GLY A 149 -30.75 57.29 -20.19
N THR A 150 -30.21 58.45 -20.14
CA THR A 150 -29.24 59.06 -19.25
C THR A 150 -29.54 58.84 -17.76
N GLY A 151 -28.50 58.67 -16.92
CA GLY A 151 -28.45 59.39 -15.64
C GLY A 151 -28.52 58.56 -14.39
N GLY A 152 -27.57 58.82 -13.52
CA GLY A 152 -27.92 58.96 -12.15
C GLY A 152 -27.06 58.23 -11.14
N PHE A 153 -26.14 58.95 -10.59
CA PHE A 153 -25.47 58.80 -9.29
C PHE A 153 -26.37 58.24 -8.18
N GLY A 154 -25.73 57.52 -7.26
CA GLY A 154 -26.34 57.32 -5.92
C GLY A 154 -25.59 56.27 -5.11
N GLY A 155 -24.72 56.75 -4.20
CA GLY A 155 -24.08 55.95 -3.19
C GLY A 155 -25.07 55.43 -2.15
N GLY A 156 -24.70 54.35 -1.53
CA GLY A 156 -25.43 53.73 -0.43
C GLY A 156 -24.60 52.68 0.22
N GLN A 157 -23.85 53.09 1.21
CA GLN A 157 -23.19 52.31 2.23
C GLN A 157 -24.27 51.63 3.08
N MET A 158 -24.11 50.32 3.37
CA MET A 158 -24.52 49.68 4.65
C MET A 158 -24.29 48.18 4.60
N GLN A 159 -23.33 47.75 5.38
CA GLN A 159 -23.49 46.99 6.60
C GLN A 159 -23.63 45.46 6.41
N GLN A 160 -22.54 44.79 6.59
CA GLN A 160 -22.25 43.71 7.51
C GLN A 160 -23.42 42.77 7.87
N SER A 161 -23.33 41.54 7.41
CA SER A 161 -23.79 40.38 8.16
C SER A 161 -22.87 39.18 7.84
N GLN A 162 -21.91 38.96 8.71
CA GLN A 162 -21.17 37.75 8.83
C GLN A 162 -22.12 36.66 9.34
N GLN A 163 -22.52 35.73 8.52
CA GLN A 163 -23.00 34.43 8.96
C GLN A 163 -21.85 33.43 8.88
N GLN A 164 -21.29 33.19 10.05
CA GLN A 164 -20.40 32.04 10.31
C GLN A 164 -21.18 30.74 10.06
N GLN A 165 -20.87 30.07 8.98
CA GLN A 165 -21.22 28.67 8.82
C GLN A 165 -20.25 27.84 9.67
N ARG A 166 -20.78 27.27 10.76
CA ARG A 166 -20.12 26.23 11.54
C ARG A 166 -19.93 25.00 10.68
N PRO A 167 -18.75 24.37 10.65
CA PRO A 167 -18.60 23.06 10.03
C PRO A 167 -19.38 22.03 10.86
N GLN A 168 -20.26 21.28 10.18
CA GLN A 168 -20.89 20.08 10.73
C GLN A 168 -19.79 19.05 11.06
N GLN A 169 -19.68 18.73 12.34
CA GLN A 169 -18.93 17.58 12.80
C GLN A 169 -19.60 16.32 12.26
N GLN A 170 -18.94 15.67 11.33
CA GLN A 170 -19.22 14.29 10.99
C GLN A 170 -18.95 13.44 12.24
N SER A 171 -20.00 12.82 12.75
CA SER A 171 -19.92 11.86 13.85
C SER A 171 -19.15 10.63 13.38
N ASP A 172 -18.00 10.43 13.98
CA ASP A 172 -17.14 9.27 13.79
C ASP A 172 -17.81 8.05 14.43
N PRO A 173 -18.12 6.97 13.67
CA PRO A 173 -18.82 5.81 14.24
C PRO A 173 -18.00 5.00 15.25
N TRP A 174 -16.75 5.35 15.47
CA TRP A 174 -15.83 4.65 16.39
C TRP A 174 -15.58 5.37 17.71
N ASN A 175 -16.21 6.53 17.95
CA ASN A 175 -16.04 7.29 19.20
C ASN A 175 -17.25 7.15 20.13
N SER A 176 -17.71 5.92 20.39
CA SER A 176 -18.63 5.61 21.48
C SER A 176 -17.86 5.03 22.66
N SER A 177 -17.23 5.88 23.44
CA SER A 177 -16.79 5.54 24.80
C SER A 177 -18.02 5.62 25.72
N SER A 178 -18.56 4.47 26.08
CA SER A 178 -19.52 4.37 27.18
C SER A 178 -18.85 4.58 28.53
N PRO A 179 -19.47 5.28 29.45
CA PRO A 179 -18.92 5.49 30.78
C PRO A 179 -18.95 4.19 31.60
N ALA A 180 -17.90 4.00 32.36
CA ALA A 180 -17.69 2.92 33.29
C ALA A 180 -18.74 2.99 34.44
N ASP A 181 -19.50 1.92 34.57
CA ASP A 181 -20.12 1.55 35.82
C ASP A 181 -19.26 0.53 36.54
N GLY A 182 -18.88 0.87 37.73
CA GLY A 182 -18.05 0.07 38.59
C GLY A 182 -18.74 -1.21 39.05
N PHE A 183 -17.99 -2.30 39.02
CA PHE A 183 -18.29 -3.46 39.83
C PHE A 183 -16.99 -3.89 40.52
N GLY A 184 -16.93 -3.60 41.84
CA GLY A 184 -15.99 -4.21 42.73
C GLY A 184 -16.40 -5.66 42.98
N GLY A 185 -15.38 -6.54 43.03
CA GLY A 185 -15.56 -7.93 43.36
C GLY A 185 -14.19 -8.59 43.48
N GLU A 186 -13.70 -8.71 44.73
CA GLU A 186 -12.62 -9.60 45.13
C GLU A 186 -12.87 -11.01 44.66
N ALA A 187 -11.84 -11.70 44.21
CA ALA A 187 -11.39 -12.96 44.74
C ALA A 187 -10.31 -13.61 43.87
N ALA A 188 -9.27 -13.94 44.57
CA ALA A 188 -8.19 -14.86 44.33
C ALA A 188 -8.56 -16.07 43.44
N GLY A 189 -7.62 -16.44 42.58
CA GLY A 189 -7.63 -17.70 41.87
C GLY A 189 -6.53 -17.72 40.82
N ASP A 190 -5.30 -18.10 41.22
CA ASP A 190 -4.24 -18.56 40.34
C ASP A 190 -4.76 -19.72 39.45
N PRO A 191 -4.61 -19.68 38.13
CA PRO A 191 -4.75 -20.88 37.33
C PRO A 191 -3.44 -21.63 37.30
N PRO A 192 -3.47 -22.96 37.54
CA PRO A 192 -2.31 -23.80 37.36
C PRO A 192 -2.12 -24.09 35.86
N PHE A 193 -0.96 -23.65 35.34
CA PHE A 193 -0.13 -24.37 34.34
C PHE A 193 1.09 -23.50 33.98
#